data_c7cf9ed5894bfffed4295ab7269bb062
#
_entry.id   c7cf9ed5894bfffed4295ab7269bb062
#
_cell.length_a   1.000
_cell.length_b   1.000
_cell.length_c   1.000
_cell.angle_alpha   90.00
_cell.angle_beta   90.00
_cell.angle_gamma   90.00
#
_symmetry.space_group_name_H-M   'P 1'
#
loop_
_entity.id
_entity.type
_entity.pdbx_description
1 polymer ?
#
loop_
_entity_poly.entity_id
_entity_poly.type
_entity_poly.pdbx_seq_one_letter_code
_entity_poly.pdbx_strand_id
1 'polypeptide(L)'
;MAERRTYADRREYLIQAVRKRRKEVRRKAILYKGGRCQRCGCDRCVEALEFHHLESSDKDFGISSKGYTRSWDKIREELEKCVLLCANCHRETHVRLQLPQETVVVKSGEFREACPERFTIRNGNPERSLPKG
;
A
#
# COMPACT_ATOMS: atom_id res chain seq x y z
N MET A 1 44.91 -0.90 12.39
CA MET A 1 44.04 -0.83 13.59
C MET A 1 42.57 -0.78 13.12
N ALA A 2 41.77 -1.74 13.53
CA ALA A 2 40.36 -1.73 13.18
C ALA A 2 39.67 -0.62 13.98
N GLU A 3 39.06 0.34 13.28
CA GLU A 3 38.23 1.39 13.89
C GLU A 3 37.10 0.73 14.69
N ARG A 4 37.08 0.97 16.00
CA ARG A 4 36.03 0.50 16.88
C ARG A 4 34.77 1.32 16.56
N ARG A 5 33.80 0.69 15.89
CA ARG A 5 32.49 1.32 15.67
C ARG A 5 31.90 1.77 16.99
N THR A 6 31.49 3.03 17.04
CA THR A 6 30.86 3.63 18.21
C THR A 6 29.44 3.08 18.41
N TYR A 7 28.84 3.30 19.56
CA TYR A 7 27.43 2.98 19.81
C TYR A 7 26.49 3.70 18.82
N ALA A 8 26.81 4.95 18.50
CA ALA A 8 26.04 5.75 17.53
C ALA A 8 26.07 5.12 16.13
N ASP A 9 27.25 4.70 15.66
CA ASP A 9 27.39 4.04 14.35
C ASP A 9 26.61 2.72 14.27
N ARG A 10 26.61 1.96 15.36
CA ARG A 10 25.85 0.71 15.44
C ARG A 10 24.34 0.97 15.41
N ARG A 11 23.88 1.99 16.12
CA ARG A 11 22.47 2.38 16.13
C ARG A 11 21.99 2.80 14.75
N GLU A 12 22.75 3.66 14.07
CA GLU A 12 22.42 4.12 12.72
C GLU A 12 22.40 2.95 11.72
N TYR A 13 23.38 2.09 11.79
CA TYR A 13 23.41 0.88 10.96
C TYR A 13 22.15 0.00 11.15
N LEU A 14 21.73 -0.22 12.39
CA LEU A 14 20.54 -1.02 12.70
C LEU A 14 19.26 -0.35 12.18
N ILE A 15 19.14 0.96 12.34
CA ILE A 15 17.99 1.72 11.83
C ILE A 15 17.90 1.58 10.30
N GLN A 16 19.01 1.74 9.62
CA GLN A 16 19.05 1.62 8.17
C GLN A 16 18.78 0.19 7.69
N ALA A 17 19.31 -0.81 8.38
CA ALA A 17 19.05 -2.21 8.10
C ALA A 17 17.54 -2.54 8.22
N VAL A 18 16.88 -2.05 9.27
CA VAL A 18 15.43 -2.22 9.47
C VAL A 18 14.64 -1.52 8.37
N ARG A 19 15.00 -0.28 8.03
CA ARG A 19 14.34 0.48 6.94
C ARG A 19 14.47 -0.24 5.60
N LYS A 20 15.66 -0.74 5.29
CA LYS A 20 15.92 -1.51 4.06
C LYS A 20 15.06 -2.78 4.05
N ARG A 21 15.05 -3.54 5.12
CA ARG A 21 14.27 -4.78 5.24
C ARG A 21 12.77 -4.52 5.08
N ARG A 22 12.24 -3.44 5.69
CA ARG A 22 10.83 -3.05 5.53
C ARG A 22 10.48 -2.78 4.08
N LYS A 23 11.31 -2.02 3.36
CA LYS A 23 11.10 -1.73 1.93
C LYS A 23 11.12 -3.01 1.08
N GLU A 24 12.07 -3.89 1.31
CA GLU A 24 12.20 -5.16 0.59
C GLU A 24 10.99 -6.06 0.81
N VAL A 25 10.58 -6.25 2.05
CA VAL A 25 9.41 -7.06 2.41
C VAL A 25 8.13 -6.47 1.80
N ARG A 26 7.94 -5.16 1.92
CA ARG A 26 6.78 -4.47 1.34
C ARG A 26 6.74 -4.64 -0.17
N ARG A 27 7.85 -4.41 -0.86
CA ARG A 27 7.94 -4.56 -2.30
C ARG A 27 7.64 -5.99 -2.75
N LYS A 28 8.22 -6.97 -2.07
CA LYS A 28 7.98 -8.39 -2.34
C LYS A 28 6.51 -8.76 -2.12
N ALA A 29 5.89 -8.26 -1.06
CA ALA A 29 4.49 -8.48 -0.76
C ALA A 29 3.56 -7.84 -1.81
N ILE A 30 3.85 -6.63 -2.27
CA ILE A 30 3.10 -5.96 -3.33
C ILE A 30 3.18 -6.74 -4.64
N LEU A 31 4.37 -7.20 -5.02
CA LEU A 31 4.56 -8.02 -6.22
C LEU A 31 3.81 -9.36 -6.11
N TYR A 32 3.84 -9.98 -4.95
CA TYR A 32 3.09 -11.21 -4.67
C TYR A 32 1.58 -11.04 -4.88
N LYS A 33 1.03 -9.89 -4.54
CA LYS A 33 -0.40 -9.54 -4.75
C LYS A 33 -0.71 -8.95 -6.12
N GLY A 34 0.23 -9.00 -7.06
CA GLY A 34 0.05 -8.60 -8.44
C GLY A 34 0.53 -7.20 -8.81
N GLY A 35 1.06 -6.42 -7.88
CA GLY A 35 1.72 -5.13 -8.14
C GLY A 35 0.81 -3.98 -8.54
N ARG A 36 -0.51 -4.14 -8.46
CA ARG A 36 -1.52 -3.14 -8.83
C ARG A 36 -2.72 -3.17 -7.88
N CYS A 37 -3.47 -2.09 -7.83
CA CYS A 37 -4.73 -2.06 -7.10
C CYS A 37 -5.69 -3.11 -7.67
N GLN A 38 -6.16 -4.01 -6.82
CA GLN A 38 -7.07 -5.09 -7.23
C GLN A 38 -8.48 -4.59 -7.56
N ARG A 39 -8.79 -3.33 -7.24
CA ARG A 39 -10.08 -2.72 -7.48
C ARG A 39 -10.10 -1.85 -8.74
N CYS A 40 -9.21 -0.86 -8.84
CA CYS A 40 -9.16 0.07 -9.97
C CYS A 40 -8.02 -0.20 -10.96
N GLY A 41 -7.10 -1.13 -10.66
CA GLY A 41 -5.97 -1.46 -11.52
C GLY A 41 -4.84 -0.43 -11.51
N CYS A 42 -4.88 0.58 -10.65
CA CYS A 42 -3.84 1.59 -10.56
C CYS A 42 -2.50 0.99 -10.13
N ASP A 43 -1.46 1.25 -10.89
CA ASP A 43 -0.09 0.77 -10.67
C ASP A 43 0.97 1.87 -10.82
N ARG A 44 0.55 3.12 -10.83
CA ARG A 44 1.43 4.28 -11.09
C ARG A 44 2.51 4.47 -10.04
N CYS A 45 2.17 4.18 -8.78
CA CYS A 45 3.05 4.40 -7.64
C CYS A 45 2.93 3.23 -6.69
N VAL A 46 4.01 2.48 -6.54
CA VAL A 46 4.07 1.31 -5.65
C VAL A 46 3.87 1.72 -4.19
N GLU A 47 4.36 2.89 -3.82
CA GLU A 47 4.21 3.46 -2.48
C GLU A 47 2.76 3.82 -2.13
N ALA A 48 1.92 4.07 -3.13
CA ALA A 48 0.50 4.35 -2.95
C ALA A 48 -0.36 3.08 -2.80
N LEU A 49 0.22 1.89 -2.97
CA LEU A 49 -0.47 0.62 -2.78
C LEU A 49 -0.43 0.22 -1.31
N GLU A 50 -1.57 -0.18 -0.78
CA GLU A 50 -1.77 -0.53 0.63
C GLU A 50 -2.48 -1.87 0.77
N PHE A 51 -2.18 -2.58 1.85
CA PHE A 51 -2.85 -3.84 2.18
C PHE A 51 -4.06 -3.58 3.05
N HIS A 52 -5.22 -4.02 2.60
CA HIS A 52 -6.47 -3.96 3.34
C HIS A 52 -6.88 -5.37 3.79
N HIS A 53 -7.03 -5.58 5.10
CA HIS A 53 -7.55 -6.83 5.62
C HIS A 53 -9.05 -6.91 5.36
N LEU A 54 -9.50 -8.03 4.81
CA LEU A 54 -10.92 -8.26 4.53
C LEU A 54 -11.73 -8.33 5.83
N GLU A 55 -11.18 -8.99 6.84
CA GLU A 55 -11.74 -9.07 8.17
C GLU A 55 -10.75 -8.55 9.21
N SER A 56 -11.13 -7.54 9.96
CA SER A 56 -10.26 -6.95 11.00
C SER A 56 -9.92 -7.92 12.12
N SER A 57 -10.81 -8.85 12.41
CA SER A 57 -10.65 -9.90 13.43
C SER A 57 -9.56 -10.91 13.09
N ASP A 58 -9.34 -11.17 11.80
CA ASP A 58 -8.38 -12.17 11.31
C ASP A 58 -6.94 -11.64 11.21
N LYS A 59 -6.74 -10.37 11.52
CA LYS A 59 -5.44 -9.72 11.43
C LYS A 59 -4.52 -10.17 12.55
N ASP A 60 -3.46 -10.91 12.21
CA ASP A 60 -2.42 -11.32 13.16
C ASP A 60 -1.38 -10.21 13.37
N PHE A 61 -0.98 -9.52 12.31
CA PHE A 61 -0.03 -8.41 12.38
C PHE A 61 -0.15 -7.45 11.19
N GLY A 62 0.37 -6.24 11.33
CA GLY A 62 0.47 -5.30 10.23
C GLY A 62 1.66 -5.62 9.34
N ILE A 63 1.45 -5.92 8.07
CA ILE A 63 2.51 -6.25 7.11
C ILE A 63 3.53 -5.12 7.00
N SER A 64 3.06 -3.89 6.90
CA SER A 64 3.92 -2.70 6.78
C SER A 64 4.70 -2.38 8.05
N SER A 65 4.14 -2.69 9.23
CA SER A 65 4.75 -2.33 10.52
C SER A 65 5.60 -3.45 11.11
N LYS A 66 5.17 -4.69 11.03
CA LYS A 66 5.81 -5.84 11.70
C LYS A 66 6.24 -6.96 10.74
N GLY A 67 5.90 -6.87 9.46
CA GLY A 67 6.26 -7.90 8.47
C GLY A 67 7.77 -8.12 8.35
N TYR A 68 8.58 -7.12 8.58
CA TYR A 68 10.05 -7.24 8.48
C TYR A 68 10.67 -8.20 9.52
N THR A 69 9.96 -8.49 10.61
CA THR A 69 10.40 -9.43 11.66
C THR A 69 9.88 -10.86 11.46
N ARG A 70 9.01 -11.06 10.46
CA ARG A 70 8.36 -12.33 10.20
C ARG A 70 9.02 -13.09 9.07
N SER A 71 8.88 -14.43 9.07
CA SER A 71 9.26 -15.26 7.93
C SER A 71 8.36 -14.96 6.73
N TRP A 72 8.85 -15.22 5.53
CA TRP A 72 8.06 -15.02 4.31
C TRP A 72 6.79 -15.85 4.28
N ASP A 73 6.84 -17.08 4.80
CA ASP A 73 5.65 -17.95 4.84
C ASP A 73 4.54 -17.36 5.70
N LYS A 74 4.86 -16.81 6.86
CA LYS A 74 3.88 -16.09 7.70
C LYS A 74 3.35 -14.81 7.04
N ILE A 75 4.19 -14.10 6.31
CA ILE A 75 3.76 -12.92 5.55
C ILE A 75 2.79 -13.34 4.45
N ARG A 76 3.05 -14.43 3.73
CA ARG A 76 2.13 -14.97 2.72
C ARG A 76 0.78 -15.32 3.31
N GLU A 77 0.76 -16.05 4.40
CA GLU A 77 -0.48 -16.40 5.11
C GLU A 77 -1.31 -15.17 5.45
N GLU A 78 -0.65 -14.12 5.93
CA GLU A 78 -1.32 -12.85 6.22
C GLU A 78 -1.79 -12.12 4.95
N LEU A 79 -1.02 -12.19 3.88
CA LEU A 79 -1.39 -11.60 2.57
C LEU A 79 -2.62 -12.25 1.95
N GLU A 80 -2.86 -13.55 2.20
CA GLU A 80 -4.09 -14.21 1.71
C GLU A 80 -5.35 -13.62 2.35
N LYS A 81 -5.24 -13.04 3.54
CA LYS A 81 -6.33 -12.35 4.24
C LYS A 81 -6.51 -10.89 3.77
N CYS A 82 -5.65 -10.40 2.90
CA CYS A 82 -5.60 -9.02 2.44
C CYS A 82 -5.91 -8.88 0.96
N VAL A 83 -6.42 -7.71 0.59
CA VAL A 83 -6.45 -7.22 -0.78
C VAL A 83 -5.47 -6.06 -0.94
N LEU A 84 -4.88 -5.91 -2.11
CA LEU A 84 -4.02 -4.80 -2.44
C LEU A 84 -4.84 -3.70 -3.09
N LEU A 85 -4.88 -2.53 -2.47
CA LEU A 85 -5.65 -1.37 -2.91
C LEU A 85 -4.74 -0.15 -3.01
N CYS A 86 -5.03 0.76 -3.94
CA CYS A 86 -4.42 2.08 -3.90
C CYS A 86 -5.02 2.89 -2.74
N ALA A 87 -4.32 3.96 -2.32
CA ALA A 87 -4.75 4.78 -1.19
C ALA A 87 -6.18 5.31 -1.32
N ASN A 88 -6.62 5.68 -2.52
CA ASN A 88 -7.98 6.14 -2.76
C ASN A 88 -9.00 5.01 -2.59
N CYS A 89 -8.80 3.87 -3.24
CA CYS A 89 -9.69 2.71 -3.11
C CYS A 89 -9.74 2.19 -1.67
N HIS A 90 -8.61 2.23 -0.95
CA HIS A 90 -8.55 1.83 0.44
C HIS A 90 -9.42 2.74 1.33
N ARG A 91 -9.32 4.05 1.18
CA ARG A 91 -10.16 5.02 1.90
C ARG A 91 -11.63 4.87 1.54
N GLU A 92 -11.97 4.72 0.27
CA GLU A 92 -13.34 4.48 -0.17
C GLU A 92 -13.93 3.19 0.44
N THR A 93 -13.14 2.15 0.55
CA THR A 93 -13.57 0.90 1.17
C THR A 93 -13.94 1.11 2.63
N HIS A 94 -13.10 1.84 3.38
CA HIS A 94 -13.40 2.15 4.77
C HIS A 94 -14.67 3.02 4.93
N VAL A 95 -14.86 4.01 4.08
CA VAL A 95 -16.08 4.85 4.10
C VAL A 95 -17.32 4.01 3.83
N ARG A 96 -17.30 3.12 2.85
CA ARG A 96 -18.44 2.26 2.50
C ARG A 96 -18.80 1.26 3.60
N LEU A 97 -17.81 0.76 4.33
CA LEU A 97 -18.05 -0.11 5.49
C LEU A 97 -18.72 0.63 6.66
N GLN A 98 -18.60 1.96 6.71
CA GLN A 98 -19.23 2.79 7.71
C GLN A 98 -20.64 3.26 7.32
N LEU A 99 -21.01 3.16 6.04
CA LEU A 99 -22.34 3.53 5.56
C LEU A 99 -23.34 2.39 5.83
N PRO A 100 -24.60 2.72 6.17
CA PRO A 100 -25.64 1.70 6.26
C PRO A 100 -25.75 0.90 4.96
N GLN A 101 -25.86 -0.40 5.06
CA GLN A 101 -25.84 -1.33 3.92
C GLN A 101 -26.95 -1.07 2.89
N GLU A 102 -28.00 -0.36 3.27
CA GLU A 102 -29.15 -0.08 2.42
C GLU A 102 -28.89 0.95 1.31
N THR A 103 -27.80 1.70 1.37
CA THR A 103 -27.47 2.75 0.41
C THR A 103 -26.48 2.36 -0.68
N VAL A 104 -25.94 1.15 -0.64
CA VAL A 104 -24.92 0.71 -1.60
C VAL A 104 -25.46 -0.41 -2.48
N VAL A 105 -26.41 -0.09 -3.36
CA VAL A 105 -26.68 -0.93 -4.52
C VAL A 105 -25.62 -0.64 -5.57
N VAL A 106 -24.45 -1.24 -5.41
CA VAL A 106 -23.47 -1.28 -6.49
C VAL A 106 -23.85 -2.41 -7.42
N LYS A 107 -24.50 -2.08 -8.52
CA LYS A 107 -24.71 -3.04 -9.61
C LYS A 107 -23.33 -3.51 -10.07
N SER A 108 -23.08 -4.80 -9.94
CA SER A 108 -21.90 -5.46 -10.46
C SER A 108 -21.82 -5.22 -11.97
N GLY A 109 -20.94 -4.37 -12.42
CA GLY A 109 -20.70 -4.06 -13.83
C GLY A 109 -20.24 -2.65 -14.16
N GLU A 110 -20.45 -1.66 -13.31
CA GLU A 110 -20.15 -0.26 -13.62
C GLU A 110 -18.92 0.34 -12.95
N PHE A 111 -17.99 -0.50 -12.48
CA PHE A 111 -16.77 -0.02 -11.85
C PHE A 111 -15.63 0.12 -12.86
N ARG A 112 -15.83 0.87 -13.95
CA ARG A 112 -14.79 1.19 -14.93
C ARG A 112 -14.45 2.66 -15.08
N GLU A 113 -14.95 3.51 -14.23
CA GLU A 113 -14.54 4.92 -14.24
C GLU A 113 -13.94 5.25 -12.91
N ALA A 114 -12.79 5.46 -12.91
CA ALA A 114 -11.73 6.30 -13.27
C ALA A 114 -10.71 6.34 -12.15
N CYS A 115 -9.55 5.78 -12.40
CA CYS A 115 -8.38 6.52 -11.98
C CYS A 115 -8.42 7.78 -12.83
N PRO A 116 -8.55 8.99 -12.27
CA PRO A 116 -8.62 10.20 -13.07
C PRO A 116 -7.42 10.24 -14.00
N GLU A 117 -7.66 10.70 -15.21
CA GLU A 117 -6.72 10.76 -16.32
C GLU A 117 -5.33 11.20 -15.88
N ARG A 118 -4.36 10.58 -16.47
CA ARG A 118 -2.92 10.73 -16.25
C ARG A 118 -2.53 12.17 -15.94
N PHE A 119 -2.16 12.39 -14.71
CA PHE A 119 -1.44 13.59 -14.32
C PHE A 119 -0.04 13.50 -14.94
N THR A 120 0.14 14.06 -16.11
CA THR A 120 1.45 14.18 -16.73
C THR A 120 2.20 15.33 -16.08
N ILE A 121 3.17 14.98 -15.23
CA ILE A 121 4.15 15.96 -14.75
C ILE A 121 5.10 16.24 -15.91
N ARG A 122 4.91 17.35 -16.60
CA ARG A 122 5.92 17.91 -17.50
C ARG A 122 6.77 18.88 -16.69
N ASN A 123 8.08 18.59 -16.63
CA ASN A 123 9.11 19.49 -16.12
C ASN A 123 8.95 20.00 -14.68
N GLY A 124 8.56 19.11 -13.75
CA GLY A 124 8.63 19.43 -12.32
C GLY A 124 7.64 20.48 -11.80
N ASN A 125 6.72 20.96 -12.62
CA ASN A 125 5.73 21.95 -12.22
C ASN A 125 4.31 21.42 -12.53
N PRO A 126 3.44 21.28 -11.52
CA PRO A 126 2.06 20.86 -11.76
C PRO A 126 1.26 22.03 -12.36
N GLU A 127 1.02 21.99 -13.67
CA GLU A 127 0.04 22.91 -14.25
C GLU A 127 -1.36 22.47 -13.87
N ARG A 128 -1.99 23.24 -13.01
CA ARG A 128 -3.42 23.16 -12.78
C ARG A 128 -4.14 23.76 -14.00
N SER A 129 -4.62 22.94 -14.89
CA SER A 129 -5.62 23.39 -15.83
C SER A 129 -6.95 23.54 -15.08
N LEU A 130 -7.32 24.77 -14.78
CA LEU A 130 -8.65 25.13 -14.32
C LEU A 130 -9.66 24.87 -15.46
N PRO A 131 -10.83 24.29 -15.16
CA PRO A 131 -11.89 24.22 -16.17
C PRO A 131 -12.28 25.64 -16.56
N LYS A 132 -12.22 25.92 -17.82
CA LYS A 132 -12.82 27.15 -18.39
C LYS A 132 -14.33 26.99 -18.28
N GLY A 133 -14.92 27.84 -17.47
CA GLY A 133 -16.37 27.98 -17.36
C GLY A 133 -17.05 28.37 -18.66
#